data_0e09e904c627ba731739668d40cd8409
#
_entry.id   0e09e904c627ba731739668d40cd8409
#
_cell.length_a   1.000
_cell.length_b   1.000
_cell.length_c   1.000
_cell.angle_alpha   90.00
_cell.angle_beta   90.00
_cell.angle_gamma   90.00
#
_symmetry.space_group_name_H-M   'P 1'
#
loop_
_entity.id
_entity.type
_entity.pdbx_description
1 polymer ?
#
loop_
_entity_poly.entity_id
_entity_poly.type
_entity_poly.pdbx_seq_one_letter_code
_entity_poly.pdbx_strand_id
1 'polypeptide(L)'
;VRRLAGLIVVPLLLLSTAACGDDGGSDPAPSKNGLPAITAGAKFGQKPTLAKGEGTPPKELKVDVISEGDGAAVKKGDAIQVNYLGQSWDSEKPFDNSFDRKQPFDLTLGAGMVIKGWDQGLEGQKVGSRVELGIPPELGYGAQGQGDIKPNATLVFVVDILKATQVPASAKGTAVAQDNIDLPKVGTNDDGKEPTVTIPKSDPPKKLVSSYVLESDGPVVKDSDTVVLNYAAYLWKDRKQFDSTYKTGRTTTFPLPQLTLKGLKSGIVGKKVGSRILIVIPPDQAFGDQEQQGIPKNSTLVFAVDILAKV
;
A
#
# COMPACT_ATOMS: atom_id res chain seq x y z
N VAL A 1 -77.44 -22.33 37.03
CA VAL A 1 -78.32 -21.94 35.92
C VAL A 1 -77.49 -21.86 34.65
N ARG A 2 -77.73 -22.86 33.79
CA ARG A 2 -77.81 -22.85 32.31
C ARG A 2 -76.58 -22.23 31.50
N ARG A 3 -75.81 -23.10 30.82
CA ARG A 3 -75.80 -23.39 29.36
C ARG A 3 -75.09 -22.31 28.56
N LEU A 4 -74.22 -22.56 27.60
CA LEU A 4 -74.23 -23.48 26.44
C LEU A 4 -72.81 -23.64 25.86
N ALA A 5 -72.61 -24.79 25.24
CA ALA A 5 -71.39 -25.18 24.46
C ALA A 5 -71.21 -24.39 23.16
N GLY A 6 -70.02 -24.29 22.72
CA GLY A 6 -69.64 -23.87 21.36
C GLY A 6 -68.36 -24.58 20.94
N LEU A 7 -68.53 -25.71 20.23
CA LEU A 7 -67.48 -26.39 19.51
C LEU A 7 -67.03 -25.52 18.33
N ILE A 8 -65.74 -25.18 18.23
CA ILE A 8 -65.13 -24.70 16.99
C ILE A 8 -64.05 -25.69 16.60
N VAL A 9 -64.29 -26.39 15.53
CA VAL A 9 -63.38 -27.28 14.83
C VAL A 9 -62.34 -26.40 14.08
N VAL A 10 -61.09 -26.52 14.40
CA VAL A 10 -59.99 -25.93 13.63
C VAL A 10 -59.34 -27.01 12.75
N PRO A 11 -59.34 -26.85 11.45
CA PRO A 11 -58.59 -27.80 10.58
C PRO A 11 -57.11 -27.68 10.74
N LEU A 12 -56.48 -28.81 11.01
CA LEU A 12 -55.01 -29.00 11.05
C LEU A 12 -54.45 -28.91 9.64
N LEU A 13 -53.81 -27.78 9.29
CA LEU A 13 -53.00 -27.67 8.07
C LEU A 13 -51.63 -28.28 8.34
N LEU A 14 -51.37 -29.41 7.72
CA LEU A 14 -50.04 -30.02 7.60
C LEU A 14 -49.18 -29.13 6.69
N LEU A 15 -48.27 -28.35 7.27
CA LEU A 15 -47.16 -27.72 6.52
C LEU A 15 -46.06 -28.77 6.38
N SER A 16 -45.92 -29.29 5.18
CA SER A 16 -44.71 -30.01 4.73
C SER A 16 -43.54 -29.06 4.68
N THR A 17 -42.58 -29.21 5.60
CA THR A 17 -41.27 -28.58 5.50
C THR A 17 -40.49 -29.27 4.39
N ALA A 18 -40.47 -28.67 3.22
CA ALA A 18 -39.45 -28.97 2.23
C ALA A 18 -38.12 -28.42 2.75
N ALA A 19 -37.22 -29.30 3.13
CA ALA A 19 -35.81 -28.95 3.37
C ALA A 19 -35.21 -28.59 2.00
N CYS A 20 -35.13 -27.30 1.71
CA CYS A 20 -34.24 -26.81 0.64
C CYS A 20 -32.83 -26.80 1.18
N GLY A 21 -31.97 -27.58 0.52
CA GLY A 21 -30.52 -27.55 0.73
C GLY A 21 -29.96 -26.14 0.54
N ASP A 22 -29.12 -25.76 1.45
CA ASP A 22 -28.34 -24.52 1.41
C ASP A 22 -27.22 -24.68 0.35
N ASP A 23 -27.56 -24.45 -0.91
CA ASP A 23 -26.60 -24.20 -1.95
C ASP A 23 -26.11 -22.77 -1.75
N GLY A 24 -24.87 -22.62 -1.26
CA GLY A 24 -24.19 -21.37 -0.96
C GLY A 24 -23.96 -20.46 -2.18
N GLY A 25 -25.00 -20.09 -2.89
CA GLY A 25 -25.01 -18.99 -3.83
C GLY A 25 -25.16 -17.68 -3.04
N SER A 26 -24.08 -16.91 -2.89
CA SER A 26 -24.18 -15.54 -2.40
C SER A 26 -25.02 -14.74 -3.40
N ASP A 27 -26.19 -14.28 -2.98
CA ASP A 27 -27.00 -13.35 -3.76
C ASP A 27 -26.15 -12.17 -4.21
N PRO A 28 -26.28 -11.72 -5.48
CA PRO A 28 -25.54 -10.56 -5.98
C PRO A 28 -25.88 -9.34 -5.10
N ALA A 29 -24.85 -8.68 -4.57
CA ALA A 29 -25.05 -7.46 -3.82
C ALA A 29 -25.55 -6.37 -4.79
N PRO A 30 -26.75 -5.79 -4.58
CA PRO A 30 -27.29 -4.79 -5.47
C PRO A 30 -26.40 -3.54 -5.46
N SER A 31 -26.12 -2.99 -6.64
CA SER A 31 -25.48 -1.69 -6.77
C SER A 31 -26.31 -0.60 -6.11
N LYS A 32 -25.78 0.06 -5.07
CA LYS A 32 -26.52 1.12 -4.34
C LYS A 32 -26.35 2.50 -4.96
N ASN A 33 -25.26 2.74 -5.70
CA ASN A 33 -24.88 4.08 -6.19
C ASN A 33 -24.74 4.15 -7.70
N GLY A 34 -25.37 3.24 -8.46
CA GLY A 34 -25.25 3.15 -9.92
C GLY A 34 -23.90 2.57 -10.35
N LEU A 35 -23.16 1.90 -9.46
CA LEU A 35 -21.96 1.14 -9.78
C LEU A 35 -22.33 -0.27 -10.28
N PRO A 36 -21.46 -0.98 -10.99
CA PRO A 36 -21.70 -2.34 -11.46
C PRO A 36 -22.00 -3.31 -10.31
N ALA A 37 -22.93 -4.23 -10.50
CA ALA A 37 -23.26 -5.22 -9.50
C ALA A 37 -22.11 -6.20 -9.26
N ILE A 38 -21.85 -6.56 -8.00
CA ILE A 38 -20.98 -7.67 -7.64
C ILE A 38 -21.81 -8.96 -7.76
N THR A 39 -21.58 -9.74 -8.82
CA THR A 39 -22.35 -10.92 -9.17
C THR A 39 -21.90 -12.18 -8.43
N ALA A 40 -20.70 -12.21 -7.89
CA ALA A 40 -20.17 -13.27 -7.05
C ALA A 40 -19.07 -12.73 -6.13
N GLY A 41 -18.77 -13.44 -5.03
CA GLY A 41 -17.69 -13.09 -4.10
C GLY A 41 -17.89 -11.72 -3.42
N ALA A 42 -19.12 -11.36 -3.04
CA ALA A 42 -19.42 -10.09 -2.40
C ALA A 42 -18.84 -9.94 -0.98
N LYS A 43 -18.54 -11.06 -0.31
CA LYS A 43 -17.99 -11.04 1.06
C LYS A 43 -16.50 -10.65 1.06
N PHE A 44 -16.11 -9.90 2.09
CA PHE A 44 -14.71 -9.56 2.35
C PHE A 44 -13.79 -10.80 2.28
N GLY A 45 -12.64 -10.66 1.63
CA GLY A 45 -11.64 -11.71 1.45
C GLY A 45 -11.91 -12.66 0.27
N GLN A 46 -13.09 -12.64 -0.34
CA GLN A 46 -13.41 -13.43 -1.53
C GLN A 46 -13.09 -12.65 -2.80
N LYS A 47 -12.58 -13.34 -3.84
CA LYS A 47 -12.40 -12.70 -5.16
C LYS A 47 -13.76 -12.30 -5.73
N PRO A 48 -14.02 -11.00 -5.97
CA PRO A 48 -15.29 -10.57 -6.53
C PRO A 48 -15.37 -10.86 -8.04
N THR A 49 -16.59 -10.96 -8.55
CA THR A 49 -16.92 -10.88 -9.97
C THR A 49 -17.85 -9.69 -10.16
N LEU A 50 -17.50 -8.79 -11.08
CA LEU A 50 -18.29 -7.61 -11.38
C LEU A 50 -19.04 -7.79 -12.69
N ALA A 51 -20.29 -7.33 -12.73
CA ALA A 51 -21.00 -7.11 -13.99
C ALA A 51 -20.34 -5.96 -14.79
N LYS A 52 -20.70 -5.85 -16.04
CA LYS A 52 -20.44 -4.65 -16.84
C LYS A 52 -21.30 -3.50 -16.30
N GLY A 53 -20.74 -2.27 -16.33
CA GLY A 53 -21.49 -1.07 -15.98
C GLY A 53 -22.67 -0.83 -16.93
N GLU A 54 -23.78 -0.42 -16.36
CA GLU A 54 -25.00 -0.08 -17.11
C GLU A 54 -25.19 1.44 -17.20
N GLY A 55 -25.75 1.92 -18.30
CA GLY A 55 -26.01 3.33 -18.52
C GLY A 55 -24.75 4.20 -18.64
N THR A 56 -24.85 5.45 -18.17
CA THR A 56 -23.75 6.42 -18.26
C THR A 56 -22.79 6.26 -17.09
N PRO A 57 -21.48 6.10 -17.34
CA PRO A 57 -20.50 6.01 -16.27
C PRO A 57 -20.46 7.29 -15.43
N PRO A 58 -20.09 7.19 -14.14
CA PRO A 58 -20.02 8.34 -13.25
C PRO A 58 -18.97 9.37 -13.72
N LYS A 59 -19.33 10.64 -13.63
CA LYS A 59 -18.43 11.78 -13.93
C LYS A 59 -17.63 12.22 -12.70
N GLU A 60 -18.00 11.73 -11.53
CA GLU A 60 -17.34 12.01 -10.25
C GLU A 60 -16.99 10.69 -9.57
N LEU A 61 -16.03 10.75 -8.64
CA LEU A 61 -15.70 9.60 -7.81
C LEU A 61 -16.94 9.11 -7.07
N LYS A 62 -17.26 7.83 -7.24
CA LYS A 62 -18.27 7.13 -6.46
C LYS A 62 -17.61 6.14 -5.52
N VAL A 63 -18.07 6.12 -4.29
CA VAL A 63 -17.61 5.22 -3.24
C VAL A 63 -18.83 4.54 -2.65
N ASP A 64 -18.85 3.21 -2.68
CA ASP A 64 -19.85 2.38 -2.00
C ASP A 64 -19.19 1.43 -1.03
N VAL A 65 -19.62 1.45 0.23
CA VAL A 65 -19.13 0.53 1.26
C VAL A 65 -20.00 -0.72 1.24
N ILE A 66 -19.49 -1.78 0.61
CA ILE A 66 -20.20 -3.06 0.47
C ILE A 66 -20.33 -3.77 1.82
N SER A 67 -19.23 -3.77 2.59
CA SER A 67 -19.23 -4.19 3.99
C SER A 67 -18.31 -3.30 4.79
N GLU A 68 -18.79 -2.77 5.91
CA GLU A 68 -18.01 -1.93 6.80
C GLU A 68 -17.19 -2.79 7.76
N GLY A 69 -15.90 -2.48 7.90
CA GLY A 69 -15.02 -3.07 8.90
C GLY A 69 -15.11 -2.36 10.25
N ASP A 70 -14.53 -2.96 11.26
CA ASP A 70 -14.49 -2.45 12.64
C ASP A 70 -13.13 -1.86 13.04
N GLY A 71 -12.15 -1.92 12.13
CA GLY A 71 -10.81 -1.40 12.38
C GLY A 71 -10.70 0.12 12.30
N ALA A 72 -9.48 0.64 12.48
CA ALA A 72 -9.19 2.07 12.40
C ALA A 72 -9.48 2.63 11.00
N ALA A 73 -9.93 3.89 10.93
CA ALA A 73 -10.08 4.61 9.68
C ALA A 73 -8.71 4.93 9.08
N VAL A 74 -8.55 4.66 7.80
CA VAL A 74 -7.35 4.93 7.02
C VAL A 74 -7.18 6.42 6.79
N LYS A 75 -5.98 6.91 6.94
CA LYS A 75 -5.62 8.33 6.76
C LYS A 75 -4.57 8.49 5.68
N LYS A 76 -4.54 9.67 5.09
CA LYS A 76 -3.44 10.05 4.21
C LYS A 76 -2.09 9.91 4.94
N GLY A 77 -1.12 9.26 4.29
CA GLY A 77 0.17 8.93 4.85
C GLY A 77 0.25 7.54 5.50
N ASP A 78 -0.87 6.87 5.74
CA ASP A 78 -0.85 5.50 6.24
C ASP A 78 -0.32 4.52 5.19
N ALA A 79 0.49 3.58 5.64
CA ALA A 79 0.83 2.40 4.84
C ALA A 79 -0.31 1.40 4.94
N ILE A 80 -0.93 1.07 3.82
CA ILE A 80 -2.06 0.15 3.76
C ILE A 80 -1.75 -1.07 2.91
N GLN A 81 -2.34 -2.18 3.30
CA GLN A 81 -2.35 -3.42 2.55
C GLN A 81 -3.76 -3.74 2.12
N VAL A 82 -3.95 -4.04 0.84
CA VAL A 82 -5.27 -4.28 0.25
C VAL A 82 -5.29 -5.50 -0.65
N ASN A 83 -6.44 -6.16 -0.74
CA ASN A 83 -6.78 -6.96 -1.91
C ASN A 83 -7.69 -6.15 -2.83
N TYR A 84 -7.57 -6.36 -4.12
CA TYR A 84 -8.37 -5.63 -5.09
C TYR A 84 -8.64 -6.40 -6.38
N LEU A 85 -9.70 -5.98 -7.07
CA LEU A 85 -9.97 -6.30 -8.45
C LEU A 85 -10.34 -5.01 -9.18
N GLY A 86 -9.71 -4.76 -10.33
CA GLY A 86 -9.95 -3.61 -11.19
C GLY A 86 -10.46 -4.01 -12.57
N GLN A 87 -11.46 -3.29 -13.06
CA GLN A 87 -12.12 -3.53 -14.34
C GLN A 87 -12.53 -2.20 -14.97
N SER A 88 -12.55 -2.11 -16.31
CA SER A 88 -13.15 -0.97 -17.01
C SER A 88 -14.68 -1.05 -16.96
N TRP A 89 -15.35 0.10 -16.90
CA TRP A 89 -16.81 0.20 -16.84
C TRP A 89 -17.53 -0.59 -17.96
N ASP A 90 -16.99 -0.55 -19.16
CA ASP A 90 -17.54 -1.18 -20.36
C ASP A 90 -17.08 -2.62 -20.58
N SER A 91 -16.44 -3.25 -19.59
CA SER A 91 -15.87 -4.59 -19.67
C SER A 91 -16.44 -5.49 -18.57
N GLU A 92 -16.52 -6.80 -18.84
CA GLU A 92 -16.74 -7.85 -17.83
C GLU A 92 -15.42 -8.52 -17.44
N LYS A 93 -14.31 -8.11 -18.07
CA LYS A 93 -12.99 -8.68 -17.86
C LYS A 93 -12.18 -7.76 -16.94
N PRO A 94 -11.70 -8.24 -15.80
CA PRO A 94 -10.73 -7.51 -15.00
C PRO A 94 -9.44 -7.27 -15.79
N PHE A 95 -8.87 -6.08 -15.67
CA PHE A 95 -7.54 -5.78 -16.22
C PHE A 95 -6.44 -6.12 -15.20
N ASP A 96 -6.77 -6.13 -13.90
CA ASP A 96 -5.82 -6.49 -12.85
C ASP A 96 -6.54 -6.90 -11.56
N ASN A 97 -5.90 -7.79 -10.76
CA ASN A 97 -6.36 -8.14 -9.42
C ASN A 97 -5.24 -8.77 -8.58
N SER A 98 -5.30 -8.61 -7.26
CA SER A 98 -4.36 -9.21 -6.31
C SER A 98 -4.72 -10.66 -5.94
N PHE A 99 -6.00 -11.04 -6.07
CA PHE A 99 -6.49 -12.35 -5.62
C PHE A 99 -5.84 -13.50 -6.37
N ASP A 100 -5.70 -13.40 -7.71
CA ASP A 100 -5.08 -14.44 -8.52
C ASP A 100 -3.59 -14.58 -8.26
N ARG A 101 -2.93 -13.47 -7.93
CA ARG A 101 -1.52 -13.47 -7.51
C ARG A 101 -1.32 -14.02 -6.10
N LYS A 102 -2.41 -14.16 -5.31
CA LYS A 102 -2.36 -14.53 -3.88
C LYS A 102 -1.40 -13.66 -3.07
N GLN A 103 -1.24 -12.43 -3.49
CA GLN A 103 -0.35 -11.44 -2.88
C GLN A 103 -1.09 -10.11 -2.78
N PRO A 104 -1.39 -9.65 -1.56
CA PRO A 104 -1.92 -8.33 -1.33
C PRO A 104 -1.02 -7.24 -1.91
N PHE A 105 -1.60 -6.08 -2.14
CA PHE A 105 -0.90 -4.91 -2.64
C PHE A 105 -0.65 -3.92 -1.51
N ASP A 106 0.62 -3.53 -1.34
CA ASP A 106 1.07 -2.59 -0.32
C ASP A 106 1.27 -1.21 -0.94
N LEU A 107 0.72 -0.17 -0.31
CA LEU A 107 0.89 1.22 -0.76
C LEU A 107 0.87 2.19 0.42
N THR A 108 1.39 3.40 0.21
CA THR A 108 1.18 4.54 1.12
C THR A 108 0.11 5.44 0.54
N LEU A 109 -1.00 5.60 1.26
CA LEU A 109 -2.15 6.39 0.81
C LEU A 109 -1.78 7.87 0.69
N GLY A 110 -2.15 8.50 -0.43
CA GLY A 110 -1.86 9.92 -0.69
C GLY A 110 -0.41 10.21 -1.06
N ALA A 111 0.45 9.18 -1.22
CA ALA A 111 1.82 9.34 -1.71
C ALA A 111 1.90 9.45 -3.25
N GLY A 112 0.78 9.31 -3.97
CA GLY A 112 0.74 9.31 -5.44
C GLY A 112 1.35 8.05 -6.06
N MET A 113 1.39 6.96 -5.32
CA MET A 113 1.80 5.64 -5.82
C MET A 113 0.71 4.96 -6.65
N VAL A 114 -0.54 5.41 -6.47
CA VAL A 114 -1.74 4.91 -7.13
C VAL A 114 -2.48 6.07 -7.80
N ILE A 115 -3.51 5.74 -8.58
CA ILE A 115 -4.39 6.73 -9.20
C ILE A 115 -5.13 7.56 -8.14
N LYS A 116 -5.43 8.82 -8.47
CA LYS A 116 -6.06 9.77 -7.53
C LYS A 116 -7.38 9.26 -6.93
N GLY A 117 -8.14 8.49 -7.72
CA GLY A 117 -9.39 7.90 -7.27
C GLY A 117 -9.22 6.94 -6.08
N TRP A 118 -8.10 6.22 -6.00
CA TRP A 118 -7.78 5.39 -4.84
C TRP A 118 -7.40 6.24 -3.64
N ASP A 119 -6.50 7.21 -3.82
CA ASP A 119 -6.07 8.09 -2.73
C ASP A 119 -7.27 8.81 -2.06
N GLN A 120 -8.25 9.23 -2.86
CA GLN A 120 -9.45 9.92 -2.38
C GLN A 120 -10.53 8.96 -1.86
N GLY A 121 -10.73 7.82 -2.53
CA GLY A 121 -11.84 6.92 -2.23
C GLY A 121 -11.58 6.01 -1.03
N LEU A 122 -10.31 5.74 -0.71
CA LEU A 122 -9.94 4.90 0.43
C LEU A 122 -9.69 5.70 1.72
N GLU A 123 -9.43 7.02 1.62
CA GLU A 123 -9.28 7.87 2.80
C GLU A 123 -10.58 7.87 3.63
N GLY A 124 -10.44 7.67 4.93
CA GLY A 124 -11.58 7.58 5.86
C GLY A 124 -12.24 6.21 5.96
N GLN A 125 -11.97 5.29 5.05
CA GLN A 125 -12.51 3.93 5.11
C GLN A 125 -11.85 3.14 6.25
N LYS A 126 -12.58 2.19 6.85
CA LYS A 126 -12.06 1.39 7.96
C LYS A 126 -11.32 0.15 7.48
N VAL A 127 -10.30 -0.26 8.22
CA VAL A 127 -9.69 -1.59 8.06
C VAL A 127 -10.76 -2.66 8.29
N GLY A 128 -10.77 -3.70 7.45
CA GLY A 128 -11.80 -4.72 7.39
C GLY A 128 -12.98 -4.40 6.46
N SER A 129 -13.01 -3.19 5.87
CA SER A 129 -14.05 -2.82 4.90
C SER A 129 -13.76 -3.37 3.51
N ARG A 130 -14.84 -3.72 2.81
CA ARG A 130 -14.87 -3.87 1.36
C ARG A 130 -15.53 -2.64 0.75
N VAL A 131 -14.85 -2.01 -0.18
CA VAL A 131 -15.28 -0.76 -0.81
C VAL A 131 -15.31 -0.95 -2.33
N GLU A 132 -16.36 -0.48 -2.98
CA GLU A 132 -16.42 -0.36 -4.43
C GLU A 132 -16.21 1.10 -4.84
N LEU A 133 -15.34 1.33 -5.82
CA LEU A 133 -14.97 2.64 -6.32
C LEU A 133 -15.31 2.75 -7.81
N GLY A 134 -16.12 3.75 -8.19
CA GLY A 134 -16.30 4.17 -9.57
C GLY A 134 -15.45 5.41 -9.84
N ILE A 135 -14.42 5.28 -10.66
CA ILE A 135 -13.37 6.28 -10.83
C ILE A 135 -13.42 6.85 -12.25
N PRO A 136 -13.78 8.14 -12.42
CA PRO A 136 -13.80 8.78 -13.73
C PRO A 136 -12.36 8.94 -14.28
N PRO A 137 -12.21 9.13 -15.60
CA PRO A 137 -10.90 9.18 -16.24
C PRO A 137 -9.91 10.16 -15.62
N GLU A 138 -10.35 11.34 -15.18
CA GLU A 138 -9.52 12.41 -14.61
C GLU A 138 -8.86 12.02 -13.27
N LEU A 139 -9.46 11.07 -12.58
CA LEU A 139 -8.93 10.48 -11.33
C LEU A 139 -8.29 9.11 -11.56
N GLY A 140 -8.30 8.61 -12.81
CA GLY A 140 -7.69 7.38 -13.26
C GLY A 140 -6.48 7.63 -14.17
N TYR A 141 -6.52 7.05 -15.38
CA TYR A 141 -5.42 7.13 -16.36
C TYR A 141 -5.68 8.16 -17.49
N GLY A 142 -6.75 8.93 -17.41
CA GLY A 142 -7.02 10.07 -18.29
C GLY A 142 -7.13 9.73 -19.77
N ALA A 143 -6.80 10.72 -20.61
CA ALA A 143 -6.87 10.61 -22.07
C ALA A 143 -5.80 9.69 -22.69
N GLN A 144 -4.82 9.23 -21.91
CA GLN A 144 -3.76 8.36 -22.44
C GLN A 144 -4.05 6.88 -22.22
N GLY A 145 -4.83 6.51 -21.18
CA GLY A 145 -4.98 5.11 -20.78
C GLY A 145 -3.68 4.51 -20.26
N GLN A 146 -3.65 3.20 -20.05
CA GLN A 146 -2.43 2.46 -19.65
C GLN A 146 -2.58 0.96 -19.93
N GLY A 147 -1.66 0.35 -20.68
CA GLY A 147 -1.72 -1.07 -21.02
C GLY A 147 -3.05 -1.42 -21.68
N ASP A 148 -3.81 -2.34 -21.09
CA ASP A 148 -5.14 -2.74 -21.58
C ASP A 148 -6.26 -1.75 -21.25
N ILE A 149 -5.97 -0.69 -20.50
CA ILE A 149 -6.93 0.36 -20.13
C ILE A 149 -6.98 1.40 -21.23
N LYS A 150 -8.14 1.52 -21.87
CA LYS A 150 -8.35 2.46 -22.99
C LYS A 150 -8.26 3.94 -22.54
N PRO A 151 -7.94 4.85 -23.47
CA PRO A 151 -8.11 6.29 -23.25
C PRO A 151 -9.52 6.63 -22.74
N ASN A 152 -9.58 7.52 -21.76
CA ASN A 152 -10.83 8.00 -21.15
C ASN A 152 -11.72 6.90 -20.55
N ALA A 153 -11.14 5.77 -20.13
CA ALA A 153 -11.88 4.71 -19.46
C ALA A 153 -12.28 5.13 -18.04
N THR A 154 -13.55 4.95 -17.69
CA THR A 154 -14.01 4.93 -16.30
C THR A 154 -13.65 3.56 -15.71
N LEU A 155 -13.09 3.55 -14.50
CA LEU A 155 -12.62 2.35 -13.83
C LEU A 155 -13.53 1.99 -12.67
N VAL A 156 -13.68 0.70 -12.44
CA VAL A 156 -14.37 0.16 -11.26
C VAL A 156 -13.40 -0.72 -10.50
N PHE A 157 -13.31 -0.49 -9.20
CA PHE A 157 -12.51 -1.31 -8.31
C PHE A 157 -13.34 -1.82 -7.15
N VAL A 158 -13.13 -3.07 -6.77
CA VAL A 158 -13.53 -3.59 -5.46
C VAL A 158 -12.25 -3.79 -4.66
N VAL A 159 -12.20 -3.18 -3.48
CA VAL A 159 -11.01 -3.12 -2.64
C VAL A 159 -11.35 -3.61 -1.23
N ASP A 160 -10.59 -4.59 -0.74
CA ASP A 160 -10.59 -5.04 0.65
C ASP A 160 -9.43 -4.40 1.40
N ILE A 161 -9.71 -3.62 2.42
CA ILE A 161 -8.67 -2.99 3.25
C ILE A 161 -8.27 -3.97 4.35
N LEU A 162 -7.11 -4.63 4.18
CA LEU A 162 -6.65 -5.69 5.09
C LEU A 162 -5.98 -5.13 6.33
N LYS A 163 -5.18 -4.07 6.16
CA LYS A 163 -4.36 -3.49 7.22
C LYS A 163 -4.08 -2.02 6.93
N ALA A 164 -3.94 -1.23 7.98
CA ALA A 164 -3.39 0.12 7.94
C ALA A 164 -2.38 0.30 9.06
N THR A 165 -1.25 0.92 8.75
CA THR A 165 -0.19 1.24 9.70
C THR A 165 0.13 2.71 9.58
N GLN A 166 -0.01 3.44 10.67
CA GLN A 166 0.36 4.85 10.70
C GLN A 166 1.87 5.00 10.49
N VAL A 167 2.25 5.83 9.53
CA VAL A 167 3.66 6.09 9.21
C VAL A 167 4.10 7.38 9.90
N PRO A 168 5.10 7.33 10.80
CA PRO A 168 5.67 8.52 11.41
C PRO A 168 6.33 9.43 10.37
N ALA A 169 6.38 10.74 10.63
CA ALA A 169 7.04 11.69 9.74
C ALA A 169 8.58 11.52 9.71
N SER A 170 9.17 10.96 10.76
CA SER A 170 10.62 10.74 10.89
C SER A 170 10.92 9.54 11.79
N ALA A 171 12.12 9.02 11.67
CA ALA A 171 12.68 8.08 12.65
C ALA A 171 12.74 8.73 14.05
N LYS A 172 12.56 7.89 15.08
CA LYS A 172 12.69 8.25 16.49
C LYS A 172 13.42 7.15 17.23
N GLY A 173 14.40 7.52 18.04
CA GLY A 173 15.18 6.55 18.80
C GLY A 173 16.30 7.20 19.57
N THR A 174 17.09 6.39 20.25
CA THR A 174 18.28 6.85 20.97
C THR A 174 19.40 7.12 19.96
N ALA A 175 20.04 8.29 20.08
CA ALA A 175 21.19 8.62 19.25
C ALA A 175 22.37 7.66 19.52
N VAL A 176 22.94 7.15 18.43
CA VAL A 176 24.10 6.26 18.48
C VAL A 176 25.36 7.08 18.12
N ALA A 177 26.44 6.88 18.87
CA ALA A 177 27.71 7.57 18.63
C ALA A 177 28.23 7.30 17.21
N GLN A 178 28.65 8.36 16.51
CA GLN A 178 29.20 8.35 15.16
C GLN A 178 30.68 8.74 15.20
N ASP A 179 31.50 7.93 15.89
CA ASP A 179 32.89 8.28 16.21
C ASP A 179 33.89 7.93 15.09
N ASN A 180 33.46 7.12 14.12
CA ASN A 180 34.33 6.79 12.99
C ASN A 180 34.41 8.00 12.02
N ILE A 181 35.56 8.67 12.02
CA ILE A 181 35.81 9.86 11.21
C ILE A 181 35.91 9.59 9.71
N ASP A 182 36.11 8.31 9.33
CA ASP A 182 36.14 7.86 7.94
C ASP A 182 34.78 7.51 7.38
N LEU A 183 33.72 7.66 8.18
CA LEU A 183 32.34 7.44 7.74
C LEU A 183 31.55 8.76 7.71
N PRO A 184 30.51 8.85 6.87
CA PRO A 184 29.62 10.00 6.87
C PRO A 184 28.94 10.19 8.23
N LYS A 185 28.83 11.46 8.65
CA LYS A 185 28.02 11.86 9.80
C LYS A 185 26.63 12.25 9.35
N VAL A 186 25.61 11.72 10.02
CA VAL A 186 24.19 11.96 9.72
C VAL A 186 23.54 12.64 10.90
N GLY A 187 22.71 13.68 10.64
CA GLY A 187 21.98 14.41 11.66
C GLY A 187 20.95 13.54 12.39
N THR A 188 20.71 13.90 13.65
CA THR A 188 19.79 13.19 14.57
C THR A 188 18.46 13.93 14.77
N ASN A 189 18.12 14.92 13.92
CA ASN A 189 16.84 15.62 13.96
C ASN A 189 15.67 14.64 13.76
N ASP A 190 14.56 14.88 14.46
CA ASP A 190 13.35 14.04 14.43
C ASP A 190 12.08 14.83 14.07
N ASP A 191 12.27 15.99 13.40
CA ASP A 191 11.22 16.94 13.03
C ASP A 191 10.60 16.70 11.64
N GLY A 192 10.86 15.54 11.03
CA GLY A 192 10.36 15.18 9.69
C GLY A 192 11.14 15.83 8.56
N LYS A 193 12.14 16.65 8.84
CA LYS A 193 13.00 17.25 7.82
C LYS A 193 14.16 16.33 7.44
N GLU A 194 14.72 16.58 6.27
CA GLU A 194 15.90 15.88 5.79
C GLU A 194 17.06 16.00 6.78
N PRO A 195 17.69 14.88 7.19
CA PRO A 195 18.86 14.94 8.05
C PRO A 195 20.07 15.49 7.27
N THR A 196 20.90 16.24 7.96
CA THR A 196 22.21 16.65 7.39
C THR A 196 23.09 15.42 7.16
N VAL A 197 23.81 15.38 6.03
CA VAL A 197 24.78 14.32 5.74
C VAL A 197 26.12 14.97 5.41
N THR A 198 27.15 14.68 6.20
CA THR A 198 28.51 15.19 6.00
C THR A 198 29.42 14.02 5.62
N ILE A 199 29.81 13.95 4.35
CA ILE A 199 30.69 12.90 3.83
C ILE A 199 32.16 13.33 3.98
N PRO A 200 33.04 12.48 4.57
CA PRO A 200 34.45 12.82 4.78
C PRO A 200 35.23 12.92 3.45
N LYS A 201 36.47 13.36 3.53
CA LYS A 201 37.38 13.43 2.37
C LYS A 201 38.21 12.17 2.15
N SER A 202 38.15 11.23 3.09
CA SER A 202 38.80 9.92 3.02
C SER A 202 38.24 9.07 1.87
N ASP A 203 38.96 8.01 1.52
CA ASP A 203 38.48 7.01 0.56
C ASP A 203 37.25 6.28 1.09
N PRO A 204 36.32 5.86 0.22
CA PRO A 204 35.13 5.14 0.64
C PRO A 204 35.47 3.73 1.16
N PRO A 205 34.67 3.19 2.08
CA PRO A 205 34.76 1.80 2.49
C PRO A 205 34.64 0.84 1.30
N LYS A 206 35.49 -0.20 1.27
CA LYS A 206 35.42 -1.26 0.24
C LYS A 206 34.34 -2.31 0.50
N LYS A 207 33.70 -2.28 1.68
CA LYS A 207 32.63 -3.19 2.09
C LYS A 207 31.41 -2.38 2.45
N LEU A 208 30.24 -3.02 2.34
CA LEU A 208 28.98 -2.46 2.81
C LEU A 208 29.10 -2.06 4.29
N VAL A 209 28.72 -0.83 4.60
CA VAL A 209 28.55 -0.35 5.96
C VAL A 209 27.08 -0.07 6.20
N SER A 210 26.54 -0.55 7.32
CA SER A 210 25.20 -0.19 7.78
C SER A 210 25.22 -0.03 9.29
N SER A 211 25.06 1.21 9.77
CA SER A 211 25.10 1.58 11.18
C SER A 211 23.88 2.38 11.59
N TYR A 212 23.48 2.25 12.86
CA TYR A 212 22.44 3.12 13.42
C TYR A 212 22.98 4.54 13.63
N VAL A 213 22.10 5.51 13.39
CA VAL A 213 22.23 6.94 13.74
C VAL A 213 21.28 7.25 14.89
N LEU A 214 20.04 6.78 14.75
CA LEU A 214 19.02 6.71 15.78
C LEU A 214 18.58 5.25 15.88
N GLU A 215 18.67 4.63 17.04
CA GLU A 215 18.20 3.25 17.26
C GLU A 215 16.90 3.27 18.04
N SER A 216 15.86 2.69 17.45
CA SER A 216 14.54 2.51 18.09
C SER A 216 14.41 1.13 18.74
N ASP A 217 13.30 0.93 19.48
CA ASP A 217 12.90 -0.38 20.01
C ASP A 217 11.87 -1.11 19.15
N GLY A 218 11.68 -0.63 17.91
CA GLY A 218 10.72 -1.23 16.98
C GLY A 218 11.08 -2.64 16.50
N PRO A 219 10.16 -3.32 15.82
CA PRO A 219 10.40 -4.68 15.34
C PRO A 219 11.50 -4.73 14.28
N VAL A 220 12.22 -5.85 14.24
CA VAL A 220 13.28 -6.07 13.25
C VAL A 220 12.69 -6.27 11.85
N VAL A 221 13.32 -5.66 10.85
CA VAL A 221 13.00 -5.83 9.44
C VAL A 221 13.52 -7.16 8.93
N LYS A 222 12.64 -7.94 8.29
CA LYS A 222 12.95 -9.22 7.66
C LYS A 222 13.10 -9.05 6.14
N ASP A 223 13.77 -10.00 5.50
CA ASP A 223 13.96 -10.01 4.04
C ASP A 223 12.64 -10.07 3.24
N SER A 224 11.58 -10.62 3.83
CA SER A 224 10.25 -10.72 3.23
C SER A 224 9.36 -9.49 3.43
N ASP A 225 9.79 -8.52 4.24
CA ASP A 225 8.93 -7.38 4.59
C ASP A 225 8.85 -6.36 3.45
N THR A 226 7.73 -5.64 3.41
CA THR A 226 7.59 -4.36 2.70
C THR A 226 7.86 -3.24 3.69
N VAL A 227 8.78 -2.32 3.37
CA VAL A 227 9.18 -1.23 4.26
C VAL A 227 8.78 0.12 3.69
N VAL A 228 8.40 1.04 4.59
CA VAL A 228 8.13 2.45 4.26
C VAL A 228 9.30 3.27 4.76
N LEU A 229 9.92 4.02 3.85
CA LEU A 229 11.17 4.74 4.09
C LEU A 229 11.05 6.22 3.76
N ASN A 230 11.80 7.04 4.50
CA ASN A 230 12.37 8.27 3.97
C ASN A 230 13.88 8.10 3.82
N TYR A 231 14.46 8.70 2.80
CA TYR A 231 15.90 8.67 2.59
C TYR A 231 16.44 9.92 1.88
N ALA A 232 17.73 10.16 2.11
CA ALA A 232 18.54 11.07 1.33
C ALA A 232 19.75 10.29 0.79
N ALA A 233 20.02 10.38 -0.51
CA ALA A 233 21.02 9.58 -1.21
C ALA A 233 22.06 10.45 -1.90
N TYR A 234 23.33 10.13 -1.70
CA TYR A 234 24.48 10.91 -2.16
C TYR A 234 25.52 10.05 -2.86
N LEU A 235 26.30 10.67 -3.75
CA LEU A 235 27.54 10.11 -4.26
C LEU A 235 28.67 10.40 -3.28
N TRP A 236 29.50 9.41 -2.96
CA TRP A 236 30.64 9.61 -2.06
C TRP A 236 31.66 10.61 -2.63
N LYS A 237 32.03 10.44 -3.91
CA LYS A 237 33.17 11.15 -4.56
C LYS A 237 32.97 12.65 -4.57
N ASP A 238 31.84 13.14 -5.05
CA ASP A 238 31.56 14.58 -5.21
C ASP A 238 30.59 15.13 -4.17
N ARG A 239 30.11 14.27 -3.26
CA ARG A 239 29.15 14.59 -2.19
C ARG A 239 27.83 15.13 -2.71
N LYS A 240 27.56 14.90 -4.00
CA LYS A 240 26.33 15.37 -4.63
C LYS A 240 25.17 14.48 -4.25
N GLN A 241 24.06 15.11 -3.81
CA GLN A 241 22.80 14.43 -3.64
C GLN A 241 22.19 14.12 -5.01
N PHE A 242 21.90 12.86 -5.28
CA PHE A 242 21.25 12.44 -6.52
C PHE A 242 19.76 12.12 -6.33
N ASP A 243 19.33 11.74 -5.11
CA ASP A 243 17.94 11.45 -4.82
C ASP A 243 17.57 11.74 -3.37
N SER A 244 16.29 12.06 -3.11
CA SER A 244 15.74 12.28 -1.75
C SER A 244 14.23 12.27 -1.75
N THR A 245 13.63 11.48 -0.88
CA THR A 245 12.19 11.47 -0.64
C THR A 245 11.72 12.73 0.07
N TYR A 246 12.57 13.36 0.86
CA TYR A 246 12.25 14.60 1.58
C TYR A 246 11.93 15.77 0.64
N LYS A 247 12.55 15.82 -0.55
CA LYS A 247 12.29 16.87 -1.56
C LYS A 247 10.88 16.80 -2.13
N THR A 248 10.32 15.60 -2.20
CA THR A 248 8.95 15.38 -2.68
C THR A 248 7.91 15.46 -1.58
N GLY A 249 8.34 15.44 -0.31
CA GLY A 249 7.48 15.34 0.87
C GLY A 249 6.69 14.03 0.94
N ARG A 250 7.16 12.97 0.26
CA ARG A 250 6.49 11.67 0.16
C ARG A 250 7.44 10.56 0.58
N THR A 251 6.98 9.70 1.45
CA THR A 251 7.65 8.43 1.75
C THR A 251 7.62 7.51 0.54
N THR A 252 8.50 6.54 0.52
CA THR A 252 8.50 5.48 -0.49
C THR A 252 8.31 4.12 0.17
N THR A 253 7.62 3.22 -0.53
CA THR A 253 7.35 1.86 -0.08
C THR A 253 8.12 0.88 -0.95
N PHE A 254 8.96 0.04 -0.30
CA PHE A 254 9.76 -0.97 -0.98
C PHE A 254 9.43 -2.37 -0.49
N PRO A 255 8.85 -3.24 -1.33
CA PRO A 255 8.88 -4.68 -1.10
C PRO A 255 10.33 -5.16 -1.19
N LEU A 256 10.95 -5.53 -0.07
CA LEU A 256 12.37 -5.93 -0.03
C LEU A 256 12.71 -7.11 -0.95
N PRO A 257 11.82 -8.11 -1.18
CA PRO A 257 12.09 -9.16 -2.17
C PRO A 257 12.30 -8.65 -3.60
N GLN A 258 11.69 -7.49 -3.95
CA GLN A 258 11.74 -6.88 -5.29
C GLN A 258 12.82 -5.78 -5.41
N LEU A 259 13.48 -5.41 -4.31
CA LEU A 259 14.48 -4.34 -4.31
C LEU A 259 15.77 -4.80 -5.01
N THR A 260 16.06 -4.20 -6.16
CA THR A 260 17.19 -4.57 -7.02
C THR A 260 18.54 -4.04 -6.53
N LEU A 261 18.56 -2.93 -5.78
CA LEU A 261 19.77 -2.37 -5.18
C LEU A 261 20.21 -3.21 -3.97
N LYS A 262 21.05 -4.21 -4.23
CA LYS A 262 21.46 -5.24 -3.24
C LYS A 262 21.99 -4.66 -1.95
N GLY A 263 22.86 -3.66 -2.04
CA GLY A 263 23.47 -3.03 -0.86
C GLY A 263 22.47 -2.28 0.01
N LEU A 264 21.45 -1.64 -0.59
CA LEU A 264 20.38 -0.99 0.16
C LEU A 264 19.53 -2.03 0.92
N LYS A 265 19.11 -3.09 0.24
CA LYS A 265 18.39 -4.21 0.86
C LYS A 265 19.17 -4.80 2.03
N SER A 266 20.42 -5.17 1.81
CA SER A 266 21.29 -5.76 2.84
C SER A 266 21.57 -4.81 4.01
N GLY A 267 21.58 -3.50 3.75
CA GLY A 267 21.75 -2.49 4.79
C GLY A 267 20.51 -2.29 5.67
N ILE A 268 19.32 -2.58 5.17
CA ILE A 268 18.03 -2.41 5.86
C ILE A 268 17.63 -3.68 6.63
N VAL A 269 17.81 -4.86 6.03
CA VAL A 269 17.45 -6.14 6.68
C VAL A 269 18.22 -6.30 8.00
N GLY A 270 17.50 -6.71 9.03
CA GLY A 270 18.03 -6.84 10.39
C GLY A 270 18.04 -5.55 11.21
N LYS A 271 17.67 -4.40 10.62
CA LYS A 271 17.51 -3.13 11.35
C LYS A 271 16.11 -3.02 11.94
N LYS A 272 15.95 -2.15 12.94
CA LYS A 272 14.68 -1.93 13.64
C LYS A 272 13.84 -0.84 12.95
N VAL A 273 12.55 -1.07 12.81
CA VAL A 273 11.58 -0.07 12.37
C VAL A 273 11.56 1.09 13.37
N GLY A 274 11.43 2.32 12.88
CA GLY A 274 11.52 3.54 13.67
C GLY A 274 12.93 4.11 13.77
N SER A 275 13.95 3.41 13.26
CA SER A 275 15.36 3.82 13.34
C SER A 275 15.78 4.66 12.13
N ARG A 276 16.81 5.52 12.34
CA ARG A 276 17.60 6.12 11.27
C ARG A 276 18.93 5.37 11.14
N ILE A 277 19.30 5.03 9.92
CA ILE A 277 20.55 4.33 9.61
C ILE A 277 21.35 5.06 8.53
N LEU A 278 22.66 4.95 8.64
CA LEU A 278 23.61 5.26 7.59
C LEU A 278 23.92 3.96 6.83
N ILE A 279 23.84 4.00 5.50
CA ILE A 279 24.31 2.91 4.64
C ILE A 279 25.32 3.46 3.66
N VAL A 280 26.51 2.84 3.59
CA VAL A 280 27.51 3.12 2.54
C VAL A 280 27.63 1.88 1.67
N ILE A 281 27.32 2.02 0.40
CA ILE A 281 27.20 0.92 -0.56
C ILE A 281 28.36 1.00 -1.55
N PRO A 282 29.30 0.05 -1.55
CA PRO A 282 30.38 0.02 -2.54
C PRO A 282 29.83 -0.36 -3.93
N PRO A 283 30.58 -0.06 -5.01
CA PRO A 283 30.10 -0.23 -6.39
C PRO A 283 29.60 -1.64 -6.73
N ASP A 284 30.23 -2.69 -6.22
CA ASP A 284 29.88 -4.09 -6.45
C ASP A 284 28.53 -4.50 -5.87
N GLN A 285 28.02 -3.76 -4.89
CA GLN A 285 26.69 -3.93 -4.29
C GLN A 285 25.69 -2.83 -4.68
N ALA A 286 26.15 -1.88 -5.54
CA ALA A 286 25.34 -0.83 -6.14
C ALA A 286 25.07 -1.16 -7.62
N PHE A 287 25.50 -0.29 -8.51
CA PHE A 287 25.29 -0.42 -9.96
C PHE A 287 26.54 -0.89 -10.71
N GLY A 288 27.69 -1.09 -10.04
CA GLY A 288 28.92 -1.57 -10.61
C GLY A 288 29.44 -0.67 -11.75
N ASP A 289 29.73 -1.30 -12.87
CA ASP A 289 30.20 -0.65 -14.11
C ASP A 289 29.05 -0.07 -14.96
N GLN A 290 27.81 -0.18 -14.50
CA GLN A 290 26.65 0.38 -15.17
C GLN A 290 26.44 1.84 -14.74
N GLU A 291 26.27 2.72 -15.72
CA GLU A 291 25.83 4.09 -15.46
C GLU A 291 24.32 4.13 -15.30
N GLN A 292 23.85 4.83 -14.27
CA GLN A 292 22.43 5.13 -14.08
C GLN A 292 22.22 6.64 -14.15
N GLN A 293 20.98 7.09 -14.38
CA GLN A 293 20.67 8.51 -14.46
C GLN A 293 21.17 9.28 -13.22
N GLY A 294 22.18 10.13 -13.39
CA GLY A 294 22.80 10.91 -12.30
C GLY A 294 23.80 10.15 -11.43
N ILE A 295 24.06 8.87 -11.70
CA ILE A 295 25.00 8.03 -10.95
C ILE A 295 26.07 7.47 -11.92
N PRO A 296 27.30 7.99 -11.91
CA PRO A 296 28.40 7.46 -12.72
C PRO A 296 28.71 6.00 -12.37
N LYS A 297 29.28 5.26 -13.33
CA LYS A 297 29.80 3.92 -13.09
C LYS A 297 30.83 3.89 -11.96
N ASN A 298 30.88 2.77 -11.26
CA ASN A 298 31.79 2.54 -10.13
C ASN A 298 31.62 3.55 -8.98
N SER A 299 30.39 4.09 -8.80
CA SER A 299 30.07 5.00 -7.70
C SER A 299 29.84 4.27 -6.40
N THR A 300 30.46 4.75 -5.32
CA THR A 300 30.03 4.42 -3.94
C THR A 300 28.88 5.33 -3.56
N LEU A 301 27.81 4.74 -3.05
CA LEU A 301 26.58 5.43 -2.66
C LEU A 301 26.50 5.59 -1.14
N VAL A 302 25.95 6.71 -0.68
CA VAL A 302 25.70 7.00 0.72
C VAL A 302 24.22 7.26 0.89
N PHE A 303 23.57 6.52 1.80
CA PHE A 303 22.17 6.70 2.16
C PHE A 303 22.03 7.03 3.63
N ALA A 304 21.28 8.07 3.94
CA ALA A 304 20.67 8.27 5.26
C ALA A 304 19.21 7.82 5.14
N VAL A 305 18.82 6.79 5.87
CA VAL A 305 17.51 6.14 5.72
C VAL A 305 16.76 6.15 7.05
N ASP A 306 15.55 6.66 7.05
CA ASP A 306 14.57 6.49 8.11
C ASP A 306 13.68 5.28 7.77
N ILE A 307 13.70 4.24 8.58
CA ILE A 307 12.83 3.08 8.46
C ILE A 307 11.55 3.37 9.25
N LEU A 308 10.52 3.88 8.58
CA LEU A 308 9.36 4.47 9.26
C LEU A 308 8.31 3.44 9.66
N ALA A 309 8.04 2.47 8.79
CA ALA A 309 7.07 1.41 9.05
C ALA A 309 7.42 0.16 8.26
N LYS A 310 6.71 -0.95 8.56
CA LYS A 310 6.61 -2.13 7.71
C LYS A 310 5.15 -2.59 7.61
N VAL A 311 4.76 -3.15 6.48
CA VAL A 311 3.41 -3.63 6.17
C VAL A 311 3.37 -5.14 6.07
#